data_e966bf349b12044cb83ffc88b0f59b65
#
_entry.id   e966bf349b12044cb83ffc88b0f59b65
#
_cell.length_a   1.000
_cell.length_b   1.000
_cell.length_c   1.000
_cell.angle_alpha   90.00
_cell.angle_beta   90.00
_cell.angle_gamma   90.00
#
_symmetry.space_group_name_H-M   'P 1'
#
loop_
_entity.id
_entity.type
_entity.pdbx_description
1 polymer ?
#
loop_
_entity_poly.entity_id
_entity_poly.type
_entity_poly.pdbx_seq_one_letter_code
_entity_poly.pdbx_strand_id
1 'polypeptide(L)'
;RRLTNELSKLTLTFSENNLKETNAYQMLLTKKESLAGLPEIIIEAAAETAKSEEKEGWAFTLHAPSYIPFMTYSDNRDLRQKLYMAYNTKCTHDNEFNNIDIVKNIANTRMKIAQLLGYKDYAEYTLKKRMAENSESVYKLLNQLLEAYAPTAQQEYKEIQELAREEQGDDFVVMPWDWSYYSNKLKDKKFNINEEMLRPYFELEQVKKGVFGLAEKLYGITFRKNTEIPVYHKEVEAFEVFDKDGKFLAVLYTDFHPRLGKRAGAWMTSYKDQWIDKKTGENSRPHVSVVMNFTKPTENKPALLTFNEVETFLHEFGHSLHGMFANSTYRSLSGTNVYWDFVELPSQIMENFAIEKDFLNTFARHYQTGEVLPDELIKRLIDASNFNIAYACLRQLSFGLLDMAWYTRNTPFEGDVKAYEQEAWKDAQILPVVPEACMSTQFSHIFAGGYAAGYYSYKWAEVLDADAFSLFKQKGIFNQEVADSFRNNILSKGGTEHPMVLYKRFRGQEPSIDALLIRNGIKK
;
A
#
# COMPACT_ATOMS: atom_id res chain seq x y z
N ARG A 1 5.21 -6.39 31.31
CA ARG A 1 6.59 -6.40 30.78
C ARG A 1 6.98 -7.78 30.21
N ARG A 2 6.78 -8.89 30.94
CA ARG A 2 7.08 -10.24 30.43
C ARG A 2 6.37 -10.54 29.11
N LEU A 3 5.04 -10.35 29.05
CA LEU A 3 4.25 -10.58 27.84
C LEU A 3 4.66 -9.67 26.67
N THR A 4 5.02 -8.42 26.96
CA THR A 4 5.50 -7.50 25.92
C THR A 4 6.84 -7.98 25.32
N ASN A 5 7.72 -8.52 26.13
CA ASN A 5 8.99 -9.10 25.67
C ASN A 5 8.76 -10.37 24.84
N GLU A 6 7.84 -11.22 25.27
CA GLU A 6 7.44 -12.41 24.49
C GLU A 6 6.86 -12.01 23.13
N LEU A 7 5.96 -11.03 23.11
CA LEU A 7 5.37 -10.50 21.90
C LEU A 7 6.42 -9.96 20.92
N SER A 8 7.40 -9.20 21.44
CA SER A 8 8.48 -8.66 20.61
C SER A 8 9.30 -9.76 19.92
N LYS A 9 9.57 -10.86 20.60
CA LYS A 9 10.25 -12.02 20.02
C LYS A 9 9.40 -12.71 18.95
N LEU A 10 8.11 -12.90 19.22
CA LEU A 10 7.18 -13.52 18.29
C LEU A 10 7.03 -12.70 17.00
N THR A 11 6.86 -11.39 17.11
CA THR A 11 6.71 -10.50 15.95
C THR A 11 7.99 -10.43 15.12
N LEU A 12 9.16 -10.45 15.75
CA LEU A 12 10.44 -10.52 15.06
C LEU A 12 10.56 -11.83 14.27
N THR A 13 10.31 -12.98 14.92
CA THR A 13 10.36 -14.28 14.26
C THR A 13 9.36 -14.38 13.12
N PHE A 14 8.15 -13.86 13.29
CA PHE A 14 7.14 -13.75 12.22
C PHE A 14 7.70 -13.04 10.97
N SER A 15 8.29 -11.89 11.17
CA SER A 15 8.87 -11.08 10.10
C SER A 15 10.05 -11.75 9.42
N GLU A 16 10.96 -12.33 10.20
CA GLU A 16 12.14 -13.04 9.69
C GLU A 16 11.74 -14.27 8.87
N ASN A 17 10.77 -15.05 9.31
CA ASN A 17 10.27 -16.22 8.59
C ASN A 17 9.68 -15.82 7.23
N ASN A 18 8.89 -14.76 7.19
CA ASN A 18 8.35 -14.23 5.93
C ASN A 18 9.45 -13.81 4.96
N LEU A 19 10.44 -13.10 5.45
CA LEU A 19 11.56 -12.64 4.63
C LEU A 19 12.37 -13.82 4.09
N LYS A 20 12.71 -14.76 4.96
CA LYS A 20 13.52 -15.95 4.60
C LYS A 20 12.82 -16.84 3.58
N GLU A 21 11.54 -17.12 3.77
CA GLU A 21 10.78 -17.92 2.81
C GLU A 21 10.59 -17.22 1.48
N THR A 22 10.35 -15.92 1.49
CA THR A 22 10.28 -15.10 0.26
C THR A 22 11.60 -15.18 -0.52
N ASN A 23 12.71 -15.01 0.16
CA ASN A 23 14.04 -15.05 -0.46
C ASN A 23 14.47 -16.45 -0.92
N ALA A 24 13.97 -17.50 -0.26
CA ALA A 24 14.33 -18.89 -0.59
C ALA A 24 13.63 -19.42 -1.85
N TYR A 25 12.54 -18.77 -2.30
CA TYR A 25 11.77 -19.26 -3.44
C TYR A 25 12.21 -18.62 -4.75
N GLN A 26 12.41 -19.50 -5.74
CA GLN A 26 12.55 -19.09 -7.14
C GLN A 26 11.87 -20.12 -8.04
N MET A 27 11.25 -19.62 -9.11
CA MET A 27 10.76 -20.43 -10.21
C MET A 27 11.69 -20.20 -11.41
N LEU A 28 12.55 -21.16 -11.70
CA LEU A 28 13.48 -21.10 -12.83
C LEU A 28 12.82 -21.70 -14.06
N LEU A 29 12.68 -20.92 -15.12
CA LEU A 29 12.21 -21.35 -16.43
C LEU A 29 13.39 -21.42 -17.41
N THR A 30 13.48 -22.52 -18.15
CA THR A 30 14.57 -22.76 -19.10
C THR A 30 14.07 -22.85 -20.54
N LYS A 31 12.76 -22.97 -20.75
CA LYS A 31 12.13 -23.07 -22.06
C LYS A 31 11.51 -21.72 -22.45
N LYS A 32 11.87 -21.21 -23.62
CA LYS A 32 11.37 -19.93 -24.13
C LYS A 32 9.84 -19.91 -24.26
N GLU A 33 9.22 -21.04 -24.60
CA GLU A 33 7.76 -21.16 -24.72
C GLU A 33 7.04 -20.88 -23.40
N SER A 34 7.69 -21.11 -22.26
CA SER A 34 7.12 -20.84 -20.93
C SER A 34 7.01 -19.34 -20.63
N LEU A 35 7.60 -18.49 -21.44
CA LEU A 35 7.58 -17.04 -21.27
C LEU A 35 6.45 -16.35 -22.04
N ALA A 36 5.61 -17.11 -22.74
CA ALA A 36 4.54 -16.56 -23.56
C ALA A 36 3.64 -15.59 -22.77
N GLY A 37 3.37 -14.43 -23.37
CA GLY A 37 2.57 -13.35 -22.79
C GLY A 37 3.33 -12.35 -21.93
N LEU A 38 4.53 -12.69 -21.46
CA LEU A 38 5.32 -11.81 -20.59
C LEU A 38 5.92 -10.62 -21.37
N PRO A 39 5.87 -9.40 -20.81
CA PRO A 39 6.55 -8.25 -21.38
C PRO A 39 8.07 -8.42 -21.43
N GLU A 40 8.72 -7.81 -22.42
CA GLU A 40 10.16 -7.88 -22.60
C GLU A 40 10.94 -7.43 -21.35
N ILE A 41 10.53 -6.32 -20.72
CA ILE A 41 11.17 -5.81 -19.50
C ILE A 41 11.18 -6.85 -18.37
N ILE A 42 10.13 -7.64 -18.26
CA ILE A 42 9.98 -8.68 -17.23
C ILE A 42 10.86 -9.89 -17.57
N ILE A 43 10.95 -10.26 -18.83
CA ILE A 43 11.85 -11.32 -19.32
C ILE A 43 13.31 -10.94 -19.07
N GLU A 44 13.71 -9.71 -19.40
CA GLU A 44 15.05 -9.20 -19.15
C GLU A 44 15.41 -9.23 -17.66
N ALA A 45 14.50 -8.75 -16.80
CA ALA A 45 14.69 -8.76 -15.35
C ALA A 45 14.86 -10.19 -14.79
N ALA A 46 14.08 -11.14 -15.30
CA ALA A 46 14.17 -12.55 -14.90
C ALA A 46 15.49 -13.19 -15.38
N ALA A 47 15.96 -12.85 -16.57
CA ALA A 47 17.25 -13.29 -17.07
C ALA A 47 18.42 -12.78 -16.21
N GLU A 48 18.37 -11.51 -15.83
CA GLU A 48 19.39 -10.90 -14.95
C GLU A 48 19.39 -11.55 -13.56
N THR A 49 18.22 -11.86 -13.02
CA THR A 49 18.09 -12.56 -11.73
C THR A 49 18.74 -13.95 -11.81
N ALA A 50 18.47 -14.73 -12.85
CA ALA A 50 19.10 -16.03 -13.05
C ALA A 50 20.62 -15.92 -13.19
N LYS A 51 21.09 -14.97 -13.99
CA LYS A 51 22.52 -14.73 -14.22
C LYS A 51 23.25 -14.32 -12.93
N SER A 52 22.63 -13.51 -12.09
CA SER A 52 23.22 -13.09 -10.80
C SER A 52 23.50 -14.26 -9.86
N GLU A 53 22.81 -15.38 -10.07
CA GLU A 53 22.98 -16.62 -9.31
C GLU A 53 23.66 -17.73 -10.11
N GLU A 54 24.32 -17.37 -11.19
CA GLU A 54 25.04 -18.29 -12.08
C GLU A 54 24.15 -19.40 -12.66
N LYS A 55 22.87 -19.08 -12.93
CA LYS A 55 21.88 -19.97 -13.53
C LYS A 55 21.57 -19.57 -14.97
N GLU A 56 21.32 -20.56 -15.82
CA GLU A 56 20.80 -20.35 -17.17
C GLU A 56 19.27 -20.28 -17.12
N GLY A 57 18.68 -19.43 -17.98
CA GLY A 57 17.24 -19.27 -18.09
C GLY A 57 16.71 -17.99 -17.44
N TRP A 58 15.52 -18.07 -16.88
CA TRP A 58 14.77 -16.95 -16.34
C TRP A 58 14.24 -17.30 -14.95
N ALA A 59 14.62 -16.53 -13.93
CA ALA A 59 14.21 -16.75 -12.55
C ALA A 59 13.14 -15.75 -12.14
N PHE A 60 12.00 -16.28 -11.70
CA PHE A 60 10.89 -15.50 -11.16
C PHE A 60 10.81 -15.70 -9.66
N THR A 61 10.58 -14.60 -8.93
CA THR A 61 10.59 -14.57 -7.48
C THR A 61 9.24 -14.16 -6.91
N LEU A 62 9.13 -14.15 -5.58
CA LEU A 62 7.93 -13.68 -4.87
C LEU A 62 7.98 -12.17 -4.58
N HIS A 63 8.99 -11.45 -5.04
CA HIS A 63 9.03 -10.00 -4.96
C HIS A 63 8.03 -9.38 -5.92
N ALA A 64 7.38 -8.29 -5.50
CA ALA A 64 6.29 -7.67 -6.25
C ALA A 64 6.62 -7.38 -7.73
N PRO A 65 7.79 -6.81 -8.09
CA PRO A 65 8.11 -6.54 -9.50
C PRO A 65 8.27 -7.78 -10.39
N SER A 66 8.44 -8.95 -9.81
CA SER A 66 8.49 -10.26 -10.50
C SER A 66 7.12 -10.94 -10.47
N TYR A 67 6.52 -11.04 -9.28
CA TYR A 67 5.27 -11.76 -9.05
C TYR A 67 4.07 -11.12 -9.75
N ILE A 68 3.86 -9.82 -9.56
CA ILE A 68 2.67 -9.12 -10.08
C ILE A 68 2.59 -9.18 -11.61
N PRO A 69 3.66 -8.83 -12.37
CA PRO A 69 3.59 -8.93 -13.83
C PRO A 69 3.43 -10.37 -14.33
N PHE A 70 4.04 -11.34 -13.67
CA PHE A 70 3.85 -12.74 -14.05
C PHE A 70 2.40 -13.17 -13.94
N MET A 71 1.74 -12.85 -12.82
CA MET A 71 0.32 -13.16 -12.60
C MET A 71 -0.60 -12.41 -13.59
N THR A 72 -0.18 -11.23 -14.02
CA THR A 72 -0.95 -10.37 -14.93
C THR A 72 -0.84 -10.82 -16.39
N TYR A 73 0.35 -11.22 -16.83
CA TYR A 73 0.65 -11.37 -18.25
C TYR A 73 0.95 -12.79 -18.72
N SER A 74 1.40 -13.69 -17.85
CA SER A 74 1.77 -15.04 -18.30
C SER A 74 0.58 -15.79 -18.87
N ASP A 75 0.70 -16.27 -20.13
CA ASP A 75 -0.32 -17.12 -20.76
C ASP A 75 -0.36 -18.54 -20.17
N ASN A 76 0.66 -18.94 -19.43
CA ASN A 76 0.77 -20.27 -18.84
C ASN A 76 0.04 -20.35 -17.51
N ARG A 77 -1.19 -20.88 -17.54
CA ARG A 77 -2.04 -21.02 -16.34
C ARG A 77 -1.39 -21.86 -15.23
N ASP A 78 -0.76 -22.97 -15.61
CA ASP A 78 -0.12 -23.87 -14.63
C ASP A 78 1.01 -23.17 -13.89
N LEU A 79 1.80 -22.35 -14.58
CA LEU A 79 2.85 -21.55 -13.96
C LEU A 79 2.30 -20.42 -13.11
N ARG A 80 1.20 -19.78 -13.51
CA ARG A 80 0.51 -18.81 -12.65
C ARG A 80 0.01 -19.45 -11.37
N GLN A 81 -0.60 -20.64 -11.46
CA GLN A 81 -1.04 -21.38 -10.29
C GLN A 81 0.13 -21.74 -9.38
N LYS A 82 1.23 -22.23 -9.96
CA LYS A 82 2.45 -22.59 -9.21
C LYS A 82 3.00 -21.40 -8.43
N LEU A 83 3.12 -20.25 -9.09
CA LEU A 83 3.66 -19.04 -8.46
C LEU A 83 2.68 -18.47 -7.43
N TYR A 84 1.38 -18.49 -7.71
CA TYR A 84 0.32 -18.12 -6.78
C TYR A 84 0.37 -18.95 -5.50
N MET A 85 0.47 -20.27 -5.65
CA MET A 85 0.54 -21.18 -4.51
C MET A 85 1.78 -20.92 -3.66
N ALA A 86 2.93 -20.72 -4.29
CA ALA A 86 4.16 -20.38 -3.57
C ALA A 86 4.02 -19.10 -2.75
N TYR A 87 3.39 -18.08 -3.30
CA TYR A 87 3.15 -16.81 -2.62
C TYR A 87 2.12 -16.93 -1.49
N ASN A 88 0.99 -17.56 -1.75
CA ASN A 88 -0.16 -17.55 -0.84
C ASN A 88 -0.13 -18.66 0.21
N THR A 89 0.87 -19.53 0.16
CA THR A 89 1.13 -20.56 1.19
C THR A 89 2.38 -20.26 2.02
N LYS A 90 2.94 -19.06 1.90
CA LYS A 90 4.14 -18.68 2.67
C LYS A 90 3.94 -18.90 4.16
N CYS A 91 4.95 -19.47 4.78
CA CYS A 91 5.01 -19.72 6.22
C CYS A 91 3.92 -20.67 6.76
N THR A 92 3.43 -21.59 5.89
CA THR A 92 2.47 -22.64 6.27
C THR A 92 3.08 -24.05 6.21
N HIS A 93 4.30 -24.19 5.72
CA HIS A 93 4.94 -25.49 5.49
C HIS A 93 5.59 -26.05 6.75
N ASP A 94 5.75 -27.36 6.79
CA ASP A 94 6.42 -28.04 7.90
C ASP A 94 7.95 -27.84 7.80
N ASN A 95 8.40 -26.65 8.12
CA ASN A 95 9.80 -26.22 8.14
C ASN A 95 10.02 -25.12 9.19
N GLU A 96 11.26 -24.63 9.28
CA GLU A 96 11.63 -23.58 10.23
C GLU A 96 10.96 -22.22 10.00
N PHE A 97 10.33 -22.00 8.85
CA PHE A 97 9.66 -20.74 8.50
C PHE A 97 8.16 -20.76 8.82
N ASN A 98 7.65 -21.81 9.44
CA ASN A 98 6.23 -21.94 9.71
C ASN A 98 5.75 -20.92 10.77
N ASN A 99 4.76 -20.11 10.42
CA ASN A 99 4.18 -19.09 11.27
C ASN A 99 2.81 -19.47 11.86
N ILE A 100 2.31 -20.67 11.65
CA ILE A 100 0.97 -21.07 12.14
C ILE A 100 0.87 -20.91 13.66
N ASP A 101 1.78 -21.51 14.42
CA ASP A 101 1.76 -21.38 15.88
C ASP A 101 2.14 -19.98 16.35
N ILE A 102 2.98 -19.28 15.61
CA ILE A 102 3.37 -17.89 15.91
C ILE A 102 2.16 -16.97 15.82
N VAL A 103 1.31 -17.12 14.82
CA VAL A 103 0.04 -16.38 14.67
C VAL A 103 -0.84 -16.58 15.91
N LYS A 104 -1.06 -17.84 16.33
CA LYS A 104 -1.83 -18.16 17.53
C LYS A 104 -1.23 -17.49 18.78
N ASN A 105 0.07 -17.61 18.94
CA ASN A 105 0.78 -17.08 20.11
C ASN A 105 0.74 -15.54 20.14
N ILE A 106 0.87 -14.89 19.01
CA ILE A 106 0.74 -13.42 18.93
C ILE A 106 -0.68 -12.98 19.33
N ALA A 107 -1.71 -13.58 18.73
CA ALA A 107 -3.10 -13.24 19.02
C ALA A 107 -3.43 -13.48 20.51
N ASN A 108 -3.03 -14.63 21.05
CA ASN A 108 -3.28 -14.99 22.45
C ASN A 108 -2.50 -14.10 23.43
N THR A 109 -1.26 -13.73 23.10
CA THR A 109 -0.43 -12.85 23.92
C THR A 109 -1.02 -11.44 23.97
N ARG A 110 -1.45 -10.90 22.83
CA ARG A 110 -2.13 -9.59 22.76
C ARG A 110 -3.43 -9.58 23.55
N MET A 111 -4.21 -10.63 23.45
CA MET A 111 -5.42 -10.80 24.26
C MET A 111 -5.10 -10.74 25.77
N LYS A 112 -4.07 -11.48 26.21
CA LYS A 112 -3.66 -11.49 27.62
C LYS A 112 -3.19 -10.12 28.09
N ILE A 113 -2.45 -9.39 27.27
CA ILE A 113 -2.01 -8.02 27.57
C ILE A 113 -3.22 -7.12 27.80
N ALA A 114 -4.18 -7.14 26.89
CA ALA A 114 -5.40 -6.35 27.01
C ALA A 114 -6.20 -6.68 28.27
N GLN A 115 -6.39 -7.97 28.57
CA GLN A 115 -7.13 -8.43 29.75
C GLN A 115 -6.42 -8.03 31.05
N LEU A 116 -5.09 -8.09 31.12
CA LEU A 116 -4.33 -7.60 32.28
C LEU A 116 -4.48 -6.09 32.49
N LEU A 117 -4.78 -5.35 31.43
CA LEU A 117 -5.01 -3.90 31.50
C LEU A 117 -6.49 -3.56 31.75
N GLY A 118 -7.35 -4.56 31.95
CA GLY A 118 -8.76 -4.37 32.28
C GLY A 118 -9.71 -4.28 31.08
N TYR A 119 -9.24 -4.66 29.89
CA TYR A 119 -10.06 -4.70 28.66
C TYR A 119 -10.46 -6.14 28.36
N LYS A 120 -11.61 -6.33 27.69
CA LYS A 120 -12.10 -7.67 27.37
C LYS A 120 -11.29 -8.33 26.26
N ASP A 121 -10.82 -7.55 25.29
CA ASP A 121 -10.03 -7.99 24.14
C ASP A 121 -9.05 -6.91 23.69
N TYR A 122 -8.16 -7.30 22.75
CA TYR A 122 -7.12 -6.40 22.26
C TYR A 122 -7.68 -5.24 21.43
N ALA A 123 -8.78 -5.48 20.69
CA ALA A 123 -9.44 -4.42 19.91
C ALA A 123 -10.00 -3.33 20.85
N GLU A 124 -10.66 -3.70 21.94
CA GLU A 124 -11.17 -2.73 22.93
C GLU A 124 -10.03 -1.87 23.49
N TYR A 125 -8.91 -2.50 23.84
CA TYR A 125 -7.71 -1.79 24.33
C TYR A 125 -7.15 -0.82 23.29
N THR A 126 -6.97 -1.29 22.04
CA THR A 126 -6.37 -0.51 20.97
C THR A 126 -7.26 0.65 20.52
N LEU A 127 -8.56 0.41 20.38
CA LEU A 127 -9.50 1.39 19.84
C LEU A 127 -9.82 2.55 20.77
N LYS A 128 -9.46 2.47 22.05
CA LYS A 128 -9.62 3.59 23.00
C LYS A 128 -8.97 4.89 22.52
N LYS A 129 -7.89 4.80 21.78
CA LYS A 129 -7.17 5.95 21.21
C LYS A 129 -7.25 5.94 19.69
N ARG A 130 -8.48 5.87 19.18
CA ARG A 130 -8.81 5.91 17.74
C ARG A 130 -10.05 6.77 17.53
N MET A 131 -10.22 7.27 16.31
CA MET A 131 -11.45 7.99 15.92
C MET A 131 -12.68 7.08 16.00
N ALA A 132 -12.53 5.80 15.69
CA ALA A 132 -13.59 4.81 15.75
C ALA A 132 -14.05 4.51 17.19
N GLU A 133 -13.18 4.64 18.18
CA GLU A 133 -13.42 4.49 19.60
C GLU A 133 -13.74 3.06 20.09
N ASN A 134 -14.42 2.25 19.29
CA ASN A 134 -14.86 0.89 19.66
C ASN A 134 -15.02 -0.02 18.44
N SER A 135 -15.12 -1.33 18.68
CA SER A 135 -15.29 -2.35 17.64
C SER A 135 -16.60 -2.21 16.86
N GLU A 136 -17.66 -1.76 17.51
CA GLU A 136 -18.97 -1.57 16.86
C GLU A 136 -18.88 -0.56 15.72
N SER A 137 -18.21 0.57 15.94
CA SER A 137 -17.97 1.59 14.91
C SER A 137 -17.15 1.05 13.74
N VAL A 138 -16.14 0.22 14.02
CA VAL A 138 -15.32 -0.43 12.98
C VAL A 138 -16.18 -1.37 12.14
N TYR A 139 -16.90 -2.28 12.74
CA TYR A 139 -17.78 -3.21 12.02
C TYR A 139 -18.89 -2.48 11.26
N LYS A 140 -19.42 -1.39 11.81
CA LYS A 140 -20.42 -0.56 11.12
C LYS A 140 -19.86 -0.05 9.79
N LEU A 141 -18.67 0.51 9.78
CA LEU A 141 -18.02 0.98 8.55
C LEU A 141 -17.78 -0.18 7.57
N LEU A 142 -17.16 -1.28 8.04
CA LEU A 142 -16.85 -2.43 7.18
C LEU A 142 -18.10 -3.01 6.55
N ASN A 143 -19.18 -3.16 7.33
CA ASN A 143 -20.45 -3.72 6.85
C ASN A 143 -21.19 -2.77 5.91
N GLN A 144 -21.17 -1.47 6.17
CA GLN A 144 -21.75 -0.47 5.26
C GLN A 144 -21.06 -0.49 3.89
N LEU A 145 -19.74 -0.56 3.86
CA LEU A 145 -18.98 -0.66 2.62
C LEU A 145 -19.23 -2.00 1.92
N LEU A 146 -19.24 -3.09 2.66
CA LEU A 146 -19.52 -4.42 2.11
C LEU A 146 -20.89 -4.46 1.43
N GLU A 147 -21.93 -3.98 2.09
CA GLU A 147 -23.28 -3.90 1.52
C GLU A 147 -23.33 -3.04 0.26
N ALA A 148 -22.66 -1.88 0.29
CA ALA A 148 -22.66 -0.95 -0.85
C ALA A 148 -21.89 -1.48 -2.06
N TYR A 149 -20.74 -2.15 -1.85
CA TYR A 149 -19.84 -2.58 -2.94
C TYR A 149 -20.07 -4.01 -3.43
N ALA A 150 -20.64 -4.90 -2.62
CA ALA A 150 -20.77 -6.32 -2.97
C ALA A 150 -21.53 -6.58 -4.29
N PRO A 151 -22.66 -5.92 -4.57
CA PRO A 151 -23.36 -6.14 -5.85
C PRO A 151 -22.49 -5.80 -7.07
N THR A 152 -21.74 -4.71 -7.01
CA THR A 152 -20.83 -4.31 -8.10
C THR A 152 -19.66 -5.29 -8.22
N ALA A 153 -19.11 -5.76 -7.10
CA ALA A 153 -18.02 -6.76 -7.11
C ALA A 153 -18.47 -8.09 -7.74
N GLN A 154 -19.70 -8.53 -7.48
CA GLN A 154 -20.29 -9.71 -8.12
C GLN A 154 -20.42 -9.52 -9.63
N GLN A 155 -20.84 -8.35 -10.07
CA GLN A 155 -20.94 -8.03 -11.49
C GLN A 155 -19.56 -7.98 -12.17
N GLU A 156 -18.55 -7.42 -11.50
CA GLU A 156 -17.16 -7.41 -11.98
C GLU A 156 -16.62 -8.84 -12.16
N TYR A 157 -16.84 -9.71 -11.18
CA TYR A 157 -16.47 -11.13 -11.30
C TYR A 157 -17.16 -11.82 -12.47
N LYS A 158 -18.46 -11.59 -12.62
CA LYS A 158 -19.27 -12.17 -13.70
C LYS A 158 -18.72 -11.79 -15.07
N GLU A 159 -18.39 -10.53 -15.30
CA GLU A 159 -17.84 -10.06 -16.57
C GLU A 159 -16.49 -10.72 -16.90
N ILE A 160 -15.63 -10.86 -15.89
CA ILE A 160 -14.32 -11.53 -16.05
C ILE A 160 -14.50 -13.03 -16.30
N GLN A 161 -15.44 -13.67 -15.60
CA GLN A 161 -15.77 -15.07 -15.81
C GLN A 161 -16.31 -15.32 -17.22
N GLU A 162 -17.15 -14.44 -17.74
CA GLU A 162 -17.68 -14.51 -19.11
C GLU A 162 -16.55 -14.39 -20.14
N LEU A 163 -15.64 -13.44 -19.99
CA LEU A 163 -14.48 -13.30 -20.87
C LEU A 163 -13.61 -14.57 -20.86
N ALA A 164 -13.34 -15.12 -19.70
CA ALA A 164 -12.54 -16.32 -19.57
C ALA A 164 -13.20 -17.53 -20.26
N ARG A 165 -14.52 -17.66 -20.16
CA ARG A 165 -15.28 -18.70 -20.84
C ARG A 165 -15.31 -18.56 -22.35
N GLU A 166 -15.37 -17.33 -22.86
CA GLU A 166 -15.24 -17.08 -24.31
C GLU A 166 -13.93 -17.65 -24.88
N GLU A 167 -12.85 -17.61 -24.11
CA GLU A 167 -11.53 -18.08 -24.54
C GLU A 167 -11.27 -19.56 -24.23
N GLN A 168 -11.78 -20.08 -23.11
CA GLN A 168 -11.42 -21.39 -22.57
C GLN A 168 -12.55 -22.43 -22.62
N GLY A 169 -13.79 -22.00 -22.82
CA GLY A 169 -14.97 -22.88 -22.81
C GLY A 169 -15.83 -22.70 -21.56
N ASP A 170 -17.06 -23.20 -21.64
CA ASP A 170 -18.13 -22.93 -20.65
C ASP A 170 -17.84 -23.49 -19.24
N ASP A 171 -17.02 -24.53 -19.16
CA ASP A 171 -16.67 -25.19 -17.89
C ASP A 171 -15.54 -24.47 -17.13
N PHE A 172 -14.93 -23.45 -17.74
CA PHE A 172 -13.81 -22.74 -17.12
C PHE A 172 -14.28 -21.91 -15.91
N VAL A 173 -13.60 -22.08 -14.78
CA VAL A 173 -13.84 -21.29 -13.57
C VAL A 173 -12.63 -20.42 -13.30
N VAL A 174 -12.85 -19.12 -13.20
CA VAL A 174 -11.81 -18.15 -12.82
C VAL A 174 -11.42 -18.39 -11.37
N MET A 175 -10.17 -18.82 -11.19
CA MET A 175 -9.55 -19.05 -9.88
C MET A 175 -8.73 -17.81 -9.45
N PRO A 176 -8.30 -17.72 -8.20
CA PRO A 176 -7.48 -16.59 -7.75
C PRO A 176 -6.22 -16.32 -8.61
N TRP A 177 -5.58 -17.35 -9.16
CA TRP A 177 -4.43 -17.21 -10.06
C TRP A 177 -4.79 -16.79 -11.50
N ASP A 178 -6.08 -16.67 -11.80
CA ASP A 178 -6.60 -16.20 -13.10
C ASP A 178 -7.10 -14.75 -13.04
N TRP A 179 -7.37 -14.23 -11.85
CA TRP A 179 -8.05 -12.93 -11.68
C TRP A 179 -7.29 -11.79 -12.34
N SER A 180 -6.01 -11.61 -12.02
CA SER A 180 -5.19 -10.54 -12.60
C SER A 180 -5.03 -10.67 -14.09
N TYR A 181 -4.86 -11.90 -14.58
CA TYR A 181 -4.68 -12.19 -16.00
C TYR A 181 -5.92 -11.81 -16.83
N TYR A 182 -7.10 -12.29 -16.46
CA TYR A 182 -8.33 -11.96 -17.18
C TYR A 182 -8.83 -10.55 -16.88
N SER A 183 -8.56 -10.00 -15.71
CA SER A 183 -8.82 -8.58 -15.40
C SER A 183 -8.06 -7.67 -16.35
N ASN A 184 -6.79 -7.94 -16.58
CA ASN A 184 -5.96 -7.17 -17.51
C ASN A 184 -6.49 -7.24 -18.94
N LYS A 185 -6.88 -8.44 -19.40
CA LYS A 185 -7.49 -8.62 -20.72
C LYS A 185 -8.80 -7.86 -20.87
N LEU A 186 -9.69 -7.92 -19.87
CA LEU A 186 -10.94 -7.20 -19.89
C LEU A 186 -10.75 -5.69 -19.87
N LYS A 187 -9.81 -5.22 -19.07
CA LYS A 187 -9.44 -3.79 -19.00
C LYS A 187 -8.93 -3.30 -20.36
N ASP A 188 -8.06 -4.06 -21.00
CA ASP A 188 -7.55 -3.74 -22.33
C ASP A 188 -8.67 -3.73 -23.37
N LYS A 189 -9.56 -4.74 -23.35
CA LYS A 189 -10.73 -4.82 -24.25
C LYS A 189 -11.68 -3.62 -24.10
N LYS A 190 -11.95 -3.19 -22.85
CA LYS A 190 -12.88 -2.09 -22.55
C LYS A 190 -12.27 -0.70 -22.75
N PHE A 191 -11.02 -0.50 -22.36
CA PHE A 191 -10.40 0.81 -22.27
C PHE A 191 -9.17 0.96 -23.16
N ASN A 192 -8.69 -0.12 -23.77
CA ASN A 192 -7.45 -0.15 -24.55
C ASN A 192 -6.27 0.45 -23.79
N ILE A 193 -6.09 -0.01 -22.55
CA ILE A 193 -5.01 0.42 -21.67
C ILE A 193 -4.49 -0.75 -20.84
N ASN A 194 -3.17 -0.79 -20.65
CA ASN A 194 -2.49 -1.70 -19.75
C ASN A 194 -1.24 -1.03 -19.17
N GLU A 195 -0.66 -1.63 -18.14
CA GLU A 195 0.50 -1.06 -17.45
C GLU A 195 1.70 -0.84 -18.37
N GLU A 196 1.93 -1.74 -19.33
CA GLU A 196 3.10 -1.65 -20.22
C GLU A 196 3.03 -0.46 -21.18
N MET A 197 1.83 0.02 -21.52
CA MET A 197 1.65 1.23 -22.32
C MET A 197 2.08 2.50 -21.56
N LEU A 198 2.01 2.46 -20.22
CA LEU A 198 2.29 3.60 -19.35
C LEU A 198 3.75 3.63 -18.87
N ARG A 199 4.39 2.47 -18.68
CA ARG A 199 5.76 2.38 -18.16
C ARG A 199 6.76 3.31 -18.87
N PRO A 200 6.77 3.45 -20.20
CA PRO A 200 7.74 4.33 -20.87
C PRO A 200 7.67 5.80 -20.45
N TYR A 201 6.54 6.22 -19.88
CA TYR A 201 6.31 7.60 -19.41
C TYR A 201 6.56 7.77 -17.91
N PHE A 202 6.86 6.69 -17.20
CA PHE A 202 7.06 6.67 -15.74
C PHE A 202 8.48 6.21 -15.36
N GLU A 203 9.48 6.78 -16.03
CA GLU A 203 10.86 6.58 -15.62
C GLU A 203 11.07 7.21 -14.22
N LEU A 204 11.75 6.48 -13.33
CA LEU A 204 11.84 6.81 -11.90
C LEU A 204 12.33 8.24 -11.63
N GLU A 205 13.38 8.70 -12.33
CA GLU A 205 13.91 10.05 -12.11
C GLU A 205 12.90 11.13 -12.51
N GLN A 206 12.12 10.90 -13.58
CA GLN A 206 11.06 11.82 -13.99
C GLN A 206 9.90 11.80 -13.00
N VAL A 207 9.50 10.63 -12.52
CA VAL A 207 8.46 10.49 -11.49
C VAL A 207 8.88 11.22 -10.21
N LYS A 208 10.12 11.04 -9.78
CA LYS A 208 10.69 11.72 -8.62
C LYS A 208 10.61 13.25 -8.76
N LYS A 209 11.00 13.78 -9.92
CA LYS A 209 10.85 15.22 -10.23
C LYS A 209 9.39 15.67 -10.19
N GLY A 210 8.48 14.85 -10.69
CA GLY A 210 7.04 15.13 -10.67
C GLY A 210 6.49 15.20 -9.26
N VAL A 211 6.84 14.25 -8.41
CA VAL A 211 6.38 14.18 -7.02
C VAL A 211 6.96 15.33 -6.19
N PHE A 212 8.26 15.60 -6.32
CA PHE A 212 8.88 16.75 -5.66
C PHE A 212 8.33 18.08 -6.19
N GLY A 213 8.09 18.18 -7.49
CA GLY A 213 7.47 19.33 -8.13
C GLY A 213 6.04 19.60 -7.67
N LEU A 214 5.28 18.54 -7.36
CA LEU A 214 3.94 18.67 -6.77
C LEU A 214 4.01 19.32 -5.39
N ALA A 215 4.94 18.87 -4.54
CA ALA A 215 5.14 19.48 -3.23
C ALA A 215 5.60 20.95 -3.33
N GLU A 216 6.44 21.27 -4.30
CA GLU A 216 6.85 22.65 -4.58
C GLU A 216 5.64 23.52 -4.97
N LYS A 217 4.78 23.01 -5.87
CA LYS A 217 3.56 23.72 -6.28
C LYS A 217 2.57 23.93 -5.15
N LEU A 218 2.34 22.89 -4.33
CA LEU A 218 1.37 22.95 -3.24
C LEU A 218 1.87 23.75 -2.04
N TYR A 219 3.15 23.62 -1.69
CA TYR A 219 3.70 24.07 -0.42
C TYR A 219 4.91 25.00 -0.54
N GLY A 220 5.46 25.17 -1.73
CA GLY A 220 6.67 25.98 -1.96
C GLY A 220 7.96 25.35 -1.44
N ILE A 221 7.96 24.08 -1.06
CA ILE A 221 9.17 23.41 -0.57
C ILE A 221 10.05 22.93 -1.72
N THR A 222 11.36 22.91 -1.49
CA THR A 222 12.37 22.46 -2.46
C THR A 222 13.24 21.36 -1.91
N PHE A 223 13.78 20.53 -2.80
CA PHE A 223 14.58 19.36 -2.48
C PHE A 223 15.96 19.48 -3.12
N ARG A 224 16.99 19.31 -2.31
CA ARG A 224 18.37 19.35 -2.79
C ARG A 224 19.10 18.08 -2.38
N LYS A 225 19.54 17.28 -3.37
CA LYS A 225 20.33 16.09 -3.10
C LYS A 225 21.65 16.47 -2.40
N ASN A 226 21.98 15.77 -1.33
CA ASN A 226 23.22 15.96 -0.58
C ASN A 226 23.91 14.61 -0.38
N THR A 227 25.00 14.40 -1.12
CA THR A 227 25.79 13.17 -1.08
C THR A 227 26.72 13.08 0.12
N GLU A 228 26.87 14.14 0.91
CA GLU A 228 27.65 14.18 2.14
C GLU A 228 26.92 13.59 3.34
N ILE A 229 25.60 13.46 3.25
CA ILE A 229 24.79 12.83 4.30
C ILE A 229 25.01 11.31 4.24
N PRO A 230 25.42 10.67 5.35
CA PRO A 230 25.58 9.22 5.38
C PRO A 230 24.27 8.49 5.11
N VAL A 231 24.34 7.43 4.30
CA VAL A 231 23.19 6.57 3.95
C VAL A 231 23.48 5.12 4.33
N TYR A 232 22.44 4.37 4.66
CA TYR A 232 22.55 2.98 5.13
C TYR A 232 22.75 1.96 4.01
N HIS A 233 22.57 2.35 2.74
CA HIS A 233 22.78 1.50 1.55
C HIS A 233 23.13 2.37 0.34
N LYS A 234 23.92 1.82 -0.57
CA LYS A 234 24.41 2.56 -1.76
C LYS A 234 23.32 3.07 -2.71
N GLU A 235 22.14 2.43 -2.69
CA GLU A 235 20.98 2.84 -3.52
C GLU A 235 20.14 3.95 -2.86
N VAL A 236 20.41 4.27 -1.60
CA VAL A 236 19.67 5.31 -0.87
C VAL A 236 20.19 6.69 -1.24
N GLU A 237 19.27 7.61 -1.52
CA GLU A 237 19.59 9.02 -1.74
C GLU A 237 19.07 9.85 -0.57
N ALA A 238 19.84 10.86 -0.16
CA ALA A 238 19.44 11.81 0.88
C ALA A 238 19.24 13.20 0.29
N PHE A 239 18.15 13.85 0.67
CA PHE A 239 17.78 15.20 0.24
C PHE A 239 17.61 16.13 1.43
N GLU A 240 18.21 17.31 1.37
CA GLU A 240 17.85 18.42 2.24
C GLU A 240 16.58 19.07 1.69
N VAL A 241 15.59 19.27 2.55
CA VAL A 241 14.31 19.89 2.19
C VAL A 241 14.24 21.27 2.83
N PHE A 242 13.92 22.28 2.00
CA PHE A 242 13.81 23.68 2.41
C PHE A 242 12.39 24.16 2.26
N ASP A 243 11.93 24.95 3.23
CA ASP A 243 10.63 25.62 3.18
C ASP A 243 10.64 26.78 2.19
N LYS A 244 9.46 27.30 1.89
CA LYS A 244 9.25 28.44 0.96
C LYS A 244 10.04 29.70 1.35
N ASP A 245 10.38 29.87 2.62
CA ASP A 245 11.21 30.97 3.12
C ASP A 245 12.72 30.67 3.06
N GLY A 246 13.10 29.54 2.49
CA GLY A 246 14.50 29.09 2.37
C GLY A 246 15.07 28.44 3.63
N LYS A 247 14.31 28.33 4.71
CA LYS A 247 14.77 27.66 5.92
C LYS A 247 14.79 26.16 5.77
N PHE A 248 15.78 25.52 6.40
CA PHE A 248 15.88 24.07 6.48
C PHE A 248 14.65 23.47 7.18
N LEU A 249 14.01 22.51 6.51
CA LEU A 249 12.78 21.86 6.97
C LEU A 249 13.01 20.42 7.46
N ALA A 250 13.71 19.62 6.68
CA ALA A 250 13.88 18.18 6.95
C ALA A 250 15.00 17.57 6.10
N VAL A 251 15.37 16.34 6.45
CA VAL A 251 16.11 15.43 5.56
C VAL A 251 15.17 14.31 5.13
N LEU A 252 15.10 14.08 3.81
CA LEU A 252 14.35 12.97 3.22
C LEU A 252 15.31 11.96 2.61
N TYR A 253 15.17 10.68 3.01
CA TYR A 253 15.87 9.55 2.41
C TYR A 253 14.92 8.79 1.49
N THR A 254 15.39 8.39 0.31
CA THR A 254 14.62 7.58 -0.64
C THR A 254 15.31 6.24 -0.91
N ASP A 255 14.55 5.15 -0.89
CA ASP A 255 15.03 3.79 -1.07
C ASP A 255 14.01 3.02 -1.92
N PHE A 256 14.26 2.89 -3.22
CA PHE A 256 13.23 2.52 -4.19
C PHE A 256 13.15 1.04 -4.56
N HIS A 257 14.23 0.27 -4.48
CA HIS A 257 14.28 -1.04 -5.12
C HIS A 257 14.37 -2.20 -4.12
N PRO A 258 13.83 -3.38 -4.48
CA PRO A 258 13.95 -4.58 -3.64
C PRO A 258 15.40 -5.07 -3.57
N ARG A 259 15.74 -5.74 -2.46
CA ARG A 259 16.99 -6.47 -2.23
C ARG A 259 16.77 -7.51 -1.13
N LEU A 260 17.70 -8.46 -0.97
CA LEU A 260 17.54 -9.59 -0.05
C LEU A 260 17.31 -9.18 1.42
N GLY A 261 17.94 -8.12 1.89
CA GLY A 261 17.79 -7.65 3.26
C GLY A 261 16.59 -6.74 3.51
N LYS A 262 15.73 -6.53 2.51
CA LYS A 262 14.63 -5.56 2.55
C LYS A 262 13.29 -6.27 2.54
N ARG A 263 12.41 -5.93 3.49
CA ARG A 263 11.04 -6.45 3.53
C ARG A 263 10.23 -6.00 2.31
N ALA A 264 9.24 -6.79 1.94
CA ALA A 264 8.26 -6.45 0.91
C ALA A 264 7.36 -5.29 1.37
N GLY A 265 6.70 -4.66 0.41
CA GLY A 265 5.79 -3.55 0.63
C GLY A 265 6.45 -2.19 0.50
N ALA A 266 5.78 -1.17 1.00
CA ALA A 266 6.26 0.20 1.05
C ALA A 266 5.93 0.79 2.40
N TRP A 267 6.76 1.72 2.88
CA TRP A 267 6.53 2.39 4.15
C TRP A 267 7.31 3.70 4.25
N MET A 268 6.84 4.56 5.14
CA MET A 268 7.57 5.73 5.62
C MET A 268 8.07 5.45 7.03
N THR A 269 9.26 5.91 7.35
CA THR A 269 9.83 5.87 8.71
C THR A 269 10.41 7.22 9.09
N SER A 270 10.22 7.60 10.35
CA SER A 270 10.90 8.74 10.94
C SER A 270 12.11 8.22 11.74
N TYR A 271 13.31 8.61 11.33
CA TYR A 271 14.53 8.30 12.09
C TYR A 271 14.76 9.29 13.22
N LYS A 272 14.27 10.51 13.04
CA LYS A 272 14.32 11.59 14.02
C LYS A 272 13.04 12.40 13.88
N ASP A 273 12.21 12.39 14.92
CA ASP A 273 11.02 13.21 14.97
C ASP A 273 11.36 14.69 15.26
N GLN A 274 10.51 15.58 14.79
CA GLN A 274 10.57 17.00 15.08
C GLN A 274 10.13 17.30 16.52
N TRP A 275 10.75 18.26 17.16
CA TRP A 275 10.31 18.80 18.45
C TRP A 275 10.90 20.21 18.68
N ILE A 276 10.31 20.95 19.61
CA ILE A 276 10.79 22.28 19.98
C ILE A 276 11.33 22.25 21.40
N ASP A 277 12.58 22.71 21.59
CA ASP A 277 13.15 22.88 22.90
C ASP A 277 12.51 24.10 23.59
N LYS A 278 11.83 23.85 24.70
CA LYS A 278 11.13 24.92 25.45
C LYS A 278 12.04 25.95 26.06
N LYS A 279 13.31 25.61 26.32
CA LYS A 279 14.27 26.51 26.94
C LYS A 279 14.94 27.43 25.92
N THR A 280 15.30 26.86 24.77
CA THR A 280 16.05 27.59 23.72
C THR A 280 15.18 28.09 22.61
N GLY A 281 13.98 27.52 22.43
CA GLY A 281 13.09 27.75 21.27
C GLY A 281 13.60 27.08 20.01
N GLU A 282 14.68 26.29 20.07
CA GLU A 282 15.19 25.57 18.89
C GLU A 282 14.20 24.53 18.39
N ASN A 283 13.92 24.57 17.10
CA ASN A 283 13.07 23.58 16.41
C ASN A 283 13.95 22.52 15.76
N SER A 284 14.04 21.35 16.42
CA SER A 284 14.80 20.21 15.92
C SER A 284 14.06 19.57 14.75
N ARG A 285 14.63 19.68 13.54
CA ARG A 285 13.95 19.24 12.33
C ARG A 285 14.09 17.74 12.08
N PRO A 286 13.05 17.11 11.46
CA PRO A 286 12.96 15.66 11.32
C PRO A 286 13.85 15.09 10.21
N HIS A 287 14.18 13.80 10.33
CA HIS A 287 14.74 12.97 9.29
C HIS A 287 13.76 11.84 9.00
N VAL A 288 13.27 11.77 7.76
CA VAL A 288 12.28 10.78 7.34
C VAL A 288 12.76 10.02 6.11
N SER A 289 12.27 8.80 5.95
CA SER A 289 12.56 7.99 4.78
C SER A 289 11.29 7.46 4.14
N VAL A 290 11.34 7.29 2.81
CA VAL A 290 10.39 6.48 2.05
C VAL A 290 11.11 5.27 1.51
N VAL A 291 10.55 4.09 1.76
CA VAL A 291 11.12 2.81 1.37
C VAL A 291 10.10 2.05 0.53
N MET A 292 10.49 1.69 -0.67
CA MET A 292 9.64 0.99 -1.64
C MET A 292 10.34 -0.26 -2.18
N ASN A 293 9.62 -1.02 -3.00
CA ASN A 293 10.11 -2.19 -3.72
C ASN A 293 9.69 -2.09 -5.19
N PHE A 294 10.15 -1.04 -5.86
CA PHE A 294 9.78 -0.74 -7.24
C PHE A 294 10.63 -1.51 -8.27
N THR A 295 10.09 -1.61 -9.48
CA THR A 295 10.78 -2.17 -10.63
C THR A 295 12.19 -1.61 -10.75
N LYS A 296 13.19 -2.50 -10.82
CA LYS A 296 14.60 -2.13 -10.98
C LYS A 296 14.92 -1.72 -12.41
N PRO A 297 15.97 -0.91 -12.62
CA PRO A 297 16.55 -0.79 -13.95
C PRO A 297 17.14 -2.12 -14.40
N THR A 298 17.19 -2.33 -15.72
CA THR A 298 17.93 -3.42 -16.35
C THR A 298 19.20 -2.87 -17.00
N GLU A 299 20.05 -3.75 -17.54
CA GLU A 299 21.24 -3.34 -18.28
C GLU A 299 20.89 -2.43 -19.48
N ASN A 300 19.72 -2.66 -20.09
CA ASN A 300 19.28 -1.98 -21.32
C ASN A 300 18.23 -0.88 -21.10
N LYS A 301 17.60 -0.82 -19.91
CA LYS A 301 16.50 0.11 -19.62
C LYS A 301 16.64 0.74 -18.24
N PRO A 302 16.28 2.03 -18.09
CA PRO A 302 16.16 2.63 -16.77
C PRO A 302 15.00 1.99 -15.98
N ALA A 303 14.84 2.37 -14.71
CA ALA A 303 13.70 1.95 -13.90
C ALA A 303 12.42 2.58 -14.47
N LEU A 304 11.60 1.76 -15.11
CA LEU A 304 10.30 2.16 -15.65
C LEU A 304 9.19 1.63 -14.75
N LEU A 305 8.48 2.55 -14.10
CA LEU A 305 7.50 2.21 -13.07
C LEU A 305 6.14 1.85 -13.67
N THR A 306 5.38 1.02 -12.95
CA THR A 306 3.95 0.85 -13.19
C THR A 306 3.18 2.06 -12.66
N PHE A 307 1.95 2.23 -13.10
CA PHE A 307 1.04 3.24 -12.54
C PHE A 307 0.84 3.05 -11.03
N ASN A 308 0.66 1.80 -10.61
CA ASN A 308 0.52 1.48 -9.18
C ASN A 308 1.77 1.86 -8.37
N GLU A 309 2.97 1.70 -8.94
CA GLU A 309 4.20 2.16 -8.28
C GLU A 309 4.24 3.68 -8.14
N VAL A 310 3.72 4.43 -9.11
CA VAL A 310 3.57 5.90 -9.02
C VAL A 310 2.59 6.28 -7.91
N GLU A 311 1.45 5.61 -7.82
CA GLU A 311 0.48 5.81 -6.73
C GLU A 311 1.10 5.52 -5.36
N THR A 312 1.85 4.42 -5.25
CA THR A 312 2.55 4.05 -4.02
C THR A 312 3.57 5.11 -3.62
N PHE A 313 4.31 5.65 -4.57
CA PHE A 313 5.25 6.74 -4.28
C PHE A 313 4.53 7.97 -3.72
N LEU A 314 3.44 8.36 -4.34
CA LEU A 314 2.61 9.48 -3.85
C LEU A 314 2.08 9.20 -2.45
N HIS A 315 1.64 7.99 -2.17
CA HIS A 315 1.19 7.54 -0.86
C HIS A 315 2.27 7.73 0.21
N GLU A 316 3.44 7.13 0.01
CA GLU A 316 4.54 7.22 0.98
C GLU A 316 5.08 8.65 1.11
N PHE A 317 5.04 9.39 0.02
CA PHE A 317 5.40 10.80 0.03
C PHE A 317 4.42 11.65 0.85
N GLY A 318 3.14 11.31 0.85
CA GLY A 318 2.13 11.92 1.72
C GLY A 318 2.45 11.75 3.21
N HIS A 319 2.85 10.54 3.61
CA HIS A 319 3.39 10.30 4.96
C HIS A 319 4.64 11.13 5.25
N SER A 320 5.53 11.25 4.27
CA SER A 320 6.74 12.05 4.42
C SER A 320 6.43 13.53 4.64
N LEU A 321 5.46 14.08 3.91
CA LEU A 321 4.99 15.46 4.14
C LEU A 321 4.45 15.64 5.55
N HIS A 322 3.70 14.67 6.05
CA HIS A 322 3.19 14.67 7.41
C HIS A 322 4.32 14.71 8.45
N GLY A 323 5.39 13.94 8.21
CA GLY A 323 6.59 13.97 9.06
C GLY A 323 7.40 15.26 8.91
N MET A 324 7.64 15.71 7.68
CA MET A 324 8.49 16.87 7.40
C MET A 324 7.89 18.21 7.82
N PHE A 325 6.57 18.37 7.70
CA PHE A 325 5.87 19.59 8.11
C PHE A 325 5.58 19.68 9.60
N ALA A 326 5.93 18.68 10.38
CA ALA A 326 5.69 18.64 11.81
C ALA A 326 6.19 19.91 12.50
N ASN A 327 5.34 20.48 13.35
CA ASN A 327 5.65 21.67 14.13
C ASN A 327 4.98 21.58 15.51
N SER A 328 5.45 20.64 16.30
CA SER A 328 4.94 20.35 17.65
C SER A 328 6.00 20.60 18.69
N THR A 329 5.58 21.00 19.88
CA THR A 329 6.49 21.14 21.02
C THR A 329 7.02 19.79 21.48
N TYR A 330 6.14 18.79 21.52
CA TYR A 330 6.46 17.46 22.05
C TYR A 330 6.69 16.45 20.94
N ARG A 331 7.82 15.75 20.99
CA ARG A 331 8.18 14.69 20.04
C ARG A 331 7.10 13.64 19.89
N SER A 332 6.50 13.20 21.00
CA SER A 332 5.47 12.14 21.00
C SER A 332 4.15 12.52 20.32
N LEU A 333 3.95 13.80 20.01
CA LEU A 333 2.78 14.34 19.31
C LEU A 333 3.13 14.86 17.91
N SER A 334 4.36 14.65 17.46
CA SER A 334 4.89 15.23 16.23
C SER A 334 4.67 14.33 15.02
N GLY A 335 4.47 14.94 13.87
CA GLY A 335 4.42 14.25 12.58
C GLY A 335 3.34 13.18 12.48
N THR A 336 3.76 11.96 12.17
CA THR A 336 2.86 10.81 12.02
C THR A 336 2.43 10.16 13.35
N ASN A 337 2.83 10.74 14.50
CA ASN A 337 2.36 10.30 15.82
C ASN A 337 0.94 10.80 16.09
N VAL A 338 -0.01 10.29 15.32
CA VAL A 338 -1.44 10.60 15.36
C VAL A 338 -2.23 9.32 15.66
N TYR A 339 -3.53 9.44 15.86
CA TYR A 339 -4.39 8.27 15.90
C TYR A 339 -4.24 7.45 14.63
N TRP A 340 -4.12 6.13 14.79
CA TRP A 340 -3.78 5.21 13.71
C TRP A 340 -4.79 5.24 12.56
N ASP A 341 -6.08 5.44 12.86
CA ASP A 341 -7.13 5.57 11.85
C ASP A 341 -7.21 6.95 11.17
N PHE A 342 -6.29 7.86 11.54
CA PHE A 342 -6.10 9.15 10.89
C PHE A 342 -4.79 9.22 10.08
N VAL A 343 -3.83 8.34 10.37
CA VAL A 343 -2.47 8.43 9.81
C VAL A 343 -2.43 8.28 8.28
N GLU A 344 -3.39 7.57 7.71
CA GLU A 344 -3.45 7.34 6.26
C GLU A 344 -4.13 8.48 5.48
N LEU A 345 -4.72 9.47 6.13
CA LEU A 345 -5.29 10.62 5.39
C LEU A 345 -4.24 11.37 4.56
N PRO A 346 -3.09 11.78 5.11
CA PRO A 346 -2.06 12.48 4.33
C PRO A 346 -1.46 11.64 3.19
N SER A 347 -1.39 10.35 3.34
CA SER A 347 -0.87 9.44 2.31
C SER A 347 -1.90 9.20 1.20
N GLN A 348 -3.12 8.83 1.55
CA GLN A 348 -4.16 8.50 0.59
C GLN A 348 -4.65 9.71 -0.21
N ILE A 349 -4.66 10.90 0.38
CA ILE A 349 -5.04 12.11 -0.37
C ILE A 349 -4.09 12.37 -1.54
N MET A 350 -2.82 12.06 -1.39
CA MET A 350 -1.81 12.25 -2.44
C MET A 350 -2.02 11.30 -3.62
N GLU A 351 -2.54 10.10 -3.40
CA GLU A 351 -2.84 9.13 -4.47
C GLU A 351 -3.80 9.71 -5.52
N ASN A 352 -4.72 10.58 -5.10
CA ASN A 352 -5.70 11.19 -6.01
C ASN A 352 -5.06 11.99 -7.15
N PHE A 353 -3.85 12.54 -6.95
CA PHE A 353 -3.14 13.27 -8.00
C PHE A 353 -2.69 12.39 -9.16
N ALA A 354 -2.54 11.08 -8.96
CA ALA A 354 -2.01 10.16 -9.97
C ALA A 354 -2.85 10.11 -11.26
N ILE A 355 -4.14 10.40 -11.19
CA ILE A 355 -5.04 10.45 -12.36
C ILE A 355 -5.43 11.88 -12.76
N GLU A 356 -4.78 12.88 -12.19
CA GLU A 356 -5.02 14.29 -12.56
C GLU A 356 -4.12 14.67 -13.74
N LYS A 357 -4.76 15.03 -14.85
CA LYS A 357 -4.07 15.40 -16.10
C LYS A 357 -3.04 16.51 -15.88
N ASP A 358 -3.42 17.56 -15.14
CA ASP A 358 -2.53 18.70 -14.90
C ASP A 358 -1.27 18.30 -14.11
N PHE A 359 -1.37 17.33 -13.22
CA PHE A 359 -0.21 16.76 -12.53
C PHE A 359 0.62 15.89 -13.48
N LEU A 360 0.01 14.95 -14.19
CA LEU A 360 0.71 14.05 -15.13
C LEU A 360 1.48 14.85 -16.21
N ASN A 361 0.90 15.94 -16.71
CA ASN A 361 1.55 16.80 -17.71
C ASN A 361 2.83 17.46 -17.19
N THR A 362 3.04 17.53 -15.88
CA THR A 362 4.25 18.15 -15.32
C THR A 362 5.49 17.27 -15.46
N PHE A 363 5.35 15.95 -15.56
CA PHE A 363 6.52 15.05 -15.51
C PHE A 363 6.45 13.83 -16.43
N ALA A 364 5.25 13.35 -16.79
CA ALA A 364 5.09 12.09 -17.51
C ALA A 364 5.53 12.25 -18.97
N ARG A 365 6.79 11.88 -19.25
CA ARG A 365 7.42 11.96 -20.55
C ARG A 365 8.06 10.65 -20.92
N HIS A 366 7.97 10.27 -22.21
CA HIS A 366 8.60 9.07 -22.71
C HIS A 366 10.13 9.14 -22.50
N TYR A 367 10.69 8.09 -21.90
CA TYR A 367 12.12 8.08 -21.49
C TYR A 367 13.11 8.15 -22.66
N GLN A 368 12.71 7.77 -23.88
CA GLN A 368 13.54 7.83 -25.08
C GLN A 368 13.26 9.08 -25.92
N THR A 369 11.99 9.39 -26.18
CA THR A 369 11.60 10.47 -27.11
C THR A 369 11.38 11.82 -26.43
N GLY A 370 11.13 11.83 -25.12
CA GLY A 370 10.77 13.04 -24.37
C GLY A 370 9.35 13.52 -24.62
N GLU A 371 8.56 12.81 -25.43
CA GLU A 371 7.17 13.16 -25.67
C GLU A 371 6.31 13.04 -24.39
N VAL A 372 5.42 13.98 -24.19
CA VAL A 372 4.47 13.99 -23.06
C VAL A 372 3.53 12.81 -23.21
N LEU A 373 3.13 12.23 -22.06
CA LEU A 373 2.07 11.20 -22.04
C LEU A 373 0.85 11.72 -22.81
N PRO A 374 0.42 11.03 -23.88
CA PRO A 374 -0.66 11.51 -24.73
C PRO A 374 -1.97 11.70 -23.97
N ASP A 375 -2.70 12.76 -24.29
CA ASP A 375 -4.02 13.05 -23.72
C ASP A 375 -4.98 11.87 -23.85
N GLU A 376 -4.91 11.13 -24.97
CA GLU A 376 -5.72 9.93 -25.21
C GLU A 376 -5.43 8.83 -24.19
N LEU A 377 -4.18 8.59 -23.82
CA LEU A 377 -3.81 7.62 -22.79
C LEU A 377 -4.24 8.09 -21.39
N ILE A 378 -4.11 9.37 -21.10
CA ILE A 378 -4.60 9.96 -19.84
C ILE A 378 -6.11 9.78 -19.72
N LYS A 379 -6.86 10.03 -20.81
CA LYS A 379 -8.31 9.81 -20.83
C LYS A 379 -8.67 8.35 -20.57
N ARG A 380 -8.00 7.41 -21.23
CA ARG A 380 -8.20 5.98 -21.01
C ARG A 380 -7.88 5.58 -19.56
N LEU A 381 -6.81 6.12 -18.98
CA LEU A 381 -6.45 5.90 -17.59
C LEU A 381 -7.55 6.37 -16.63
N ILE A 382 -8.09 7.56 -16.87
CA ILE A 382 -9.18 8.12 -16.06
C ILE A 382 -10.46 7.28 -16.22
N ASP A 383 -10.82 6.92 -17.46
CA ASP A 383 -12.01 6.10 -17.75
C ASP A 383 -11.91 4.71 -17.07
N ALA A 384 -10.69 4.18 -16.94
CA ALA A 384 -10.43 2.89 -16.31
C ALA A 384 -10.23 2.97 -14.79
N SER A 385 -10.25 4.15 -14.19
CA SER A 385 -9.87 4.34 -12.78
C SER A 385 -10.73 3.58 -11.78
N ASN A 386 -11.99 3.33 -12.12
CA ASN A 386 -12.92 2.54 -11.29
C ASN A 386 -13.07 1.08 -11.74
N PHE A 387 -12.24 0.64 -12.68
CA PHE A 387 -12.27 -0.75 -13.12
C PHE A 387 -11.88 -1.70 -11.98
N ASN A 388 -12.74 -2.66 -11.68
CA ASN A 388 -12.59 -3.60 -10.55
C ASN A 388 -12.48 -2.92 -9.18
N ILE A 389 -12.97 -1.71 -9.03
CA ILE A 389 -12.87 -0.96 -7.77
C ILE A 389 -13.64 -1.63 -6.63
N ALA A 390 -14.79 -2.26 -6.94
CA ALA A 390 -15.59 -2.93 -5.92
C ALA A 390 -14.91 -4.22 -5.44
N TYR A 391 -14.34 -5.01 -6.33
CA TYR A 391 -13.51 -6.15 -5.94
C TYR A 391 -12.34 -5.73 -5.07
N ALA A 392 -11.62 -4.68 -5.46
CA ALA A 392 -10.51 -4.14 -4.67
C ALA A 392 -10.97 -3.68 -3.29
N CYS A 393 -12.13 -3.03 -3.20
CA CYS A 393 -12.71 -2.65 -1.91
C CYS A 393 -13.01 -3.89 -1.04
N LEU A 394 -13.68 -4.90 -1.58
CA LEU A 394 -13.97 -6.13 -0.84
C LEU A 394 -12.68 -6.83 -0.36
N ARG A 395 -11.64 -6.80 -1.16
CA ARG A 395 -10.34 -7.34 -0.76
C ARG A 395 -9.80 -6.63 0.50
N GLN A 396 -9.87 -5.30 0.53
CA GLN A 396 -9.48 -4.52 1.71
C GLN A 396 -10.41 -4.77 2.91
N LEU A 397 -11.70 -4.91 2.66
CA LEU A 397 -12.67 -5.25 3.72
C LEU A 397 -12.40 -6.64 4.31
N SER A 398 -12.02 -7.61 3.48
CA SER A 398 -11.64 -8.94 3.96
C SER A 398 -10.47 -8.89 4.94
N PHE A 399 -9.47 -8.05 4.67
CA PHE A 399 -8.35 -7.83 5.58
C PHE A 399 -8.79 -7.19 6.90
N GLY A 400 -9.67 -6.21 6.85
CA GLY A 400 -10.25 -5.58 8.05
C GLY A 400 -11.07 -6.56 8.89
N LEU A 401 -11.87 -7.40 8.25
CA LEU A 401 -12.66 -8.43 8.93
C LEU A 401 -11.77 -9.51 9.57
N LEU A 402 -10.72 -9.93 8.88
CA LEU A 402 -9.75 -10.89 9.41
C LEU A 402 -9.02 -10.31 10.63
N ASP A 403 -8.55 -9.08 10.55
CA ASP A 403 -7.91 -8.36 11.64
C ASP A 403 -8.80 -8.29 12.87
N MET A 404 -10.03 -7.83 12.71
CA MET A 404 -10.99 -7.73 13.82
C MET A 404 -11.35 -9.10 14.40
N ALA A 405 -11.46 -10.13 13.56
CA ALA A 405 -11.71 -11.50 14.04
C ALA A 405 -10.61 -11.99 14.97
N TRP A 406 -9.33 -11.74 14.63
CA TRP A 406 -8.20 -12.11 15.50
C TRP A 406 -8.21 -11.34 16.83
N TYR A 407 -8.53 -10.06 16.83
CA TYR A 407 -8.29 -9.19 17.98
C TYR A 407 -9.55 -8.84 18.80
N THR A 408 -10.73 -9.30 18.40
CA THR A 408 -11.95 -9.27 19.23
C THR A 408 -12.14 -10.56 20.04
N ARG A 409 -11.22 -11.49 19.96
CA ARG A 409 -11.25 -12.71 20.76
C ARG A 409 -10.97 -12.40 22.24
N ASN A 410 -11.76 -13.01 23.11
CA ASN A 410 -11.62 -12.92 24.56
C ASN A 410 -11.28 -14.27 25.23
N THR A 411 -11.06 -15.30 24.43
CA THR A 411 -10.61 -16.62 24.84
C THR A 411 -9.43 -17.06 23.99
N PRO A 412 -8.50 -17.89 24.53
CA PRO A 412 -7.36 -18.38 23.76
C PRO A 412 -7.78 -19.12 22.48
N PHE A 413 -7.03 -18.89 21.41
CA PHE A 413 -7.24 -19.60 20.15
C PHE A 413 -6.29 -20.80 20.05
N GLU A 414 -6.84 -21.99 19.84
CA GLU A 414 -6.12 -23.25 19.69
C GLU A 414 -6.57 -24.03 18.43
N GLY A 415 -7.45 -23.42 17.63
CA GLY A 415 -8.03 -24.03 16.44
C GLY A 415 -7.15 -24.00 15.21
N ASP A 416 -7.75 -24.34 14.07
CA ASP A 416 -7.12 -24.27 12.75
C ASP A 416 -7.11 -22.84 12.21
N VAL A 417 -5.93 -22.31 11.94
CA VAL A 417 -5.73 -20.92 11.48
C VAL A 417 -6.38 -20.67 10.13
N LYS A 418 -6.24 -21.59 9.17
CA LYS A 418 -6.81 -21.46 7.83
C LYS A 418 -8.33 -21.49 7.85
N ALA A 419 -8.92 -22.39 8.62
CA ALA A 419 -10.37 -22.47 8.78
C ALA A 419 -10.94 -21.22 9.46
N TYR A 420 -10.27 -20.73 10.49
CA TYR A 420 -10.64 -19.49 11.16
C TYR A 420 -10.61 -18.28 10.24
N GLU A 421 -9.56 -18.17 9.44
CA GLU A 421 -9.41 -17.12 8.43
C GLU A 421 -10.56 -17.15 7.40
N GLN A 422 -10.88 -18.32 6.85
CA GLN A 422 -11.95 -18.48 5.87
C GLN A 422 -13.32 -18.09 6.44
N GLU A 423 -13.62 -18.45 7.67
CA GLU A 423 -14.84 -18.05 8.33
C GLU A 423 -14.88 -16.54 8.61
N ALA A 424 -13.76 -15.96 9.02
CA ALA A 424 -13.67 -14.54 9.37
C ALA A 424 -14.01 -13.59 8.22
N TRP A 425 -13.62 -13.92 7.00
CA TRP A 425 -13.79 -13.04 5.84
C TRP A 425 -14.71 -13.57 4.74
N LYS A 426 -15.45 -14.65 5.01
CA LYS A 426 -16.30 -15.31 4.00
C LYS A 426 -17.25 -14.37 3.24
N ASP A 427 -17.83 -13.39 3.93
CA ASP A 427 -18.81 -12.47 3.35
C ASP A 427 -18.19 -11.48 2.34
N ALA A 428 -16.89 -11.28 2.40
CA ALA A 428 -16.12 -10.44 1.47
C ALA A 428 -15.40 -11.25 0.37
N GLN A 429 -15.58 -12.55 0.32
CA GLN A 429 -14.96 -13.42 -0.68
C GLN A 429 -15.78 -13.41 -1.97
N ILE A 430 -15.11 -13.19 -3.10
CA ILE A 430 -15.69 -13.22 -4.44
C ILE A 430 -15.18 -14.42 -5.24
N LEU A 431 -13.89 -14.69 -5.17
CA LEU A 431 -13.24 -15.79 -5.88
C LEU A 431 -13.41 -17.12 -5.14
N PRO A 432 -13.33 -18.26 -5.84
CA PRO A 432 -13.31 -19.57 -5.20
C PRO A 432 -12.21 -19.68 -4.15
N VAL A 433 -12.51 -20.39 -3.07
CA VAL A 433 -11.57 -20.64 -1.99
C VAL A 433 -10.45 -21.58 -2.44
N VAL A 434 -9.22 -21.26 -2.08
CA VAL A 434 -8.04 -22.11 -2.20
C VAL A 434 -7.68 -22.58 -0.79
N PRO A 435 -7.99 -23.84 -0.41
CA PRO A 435 -7.89 -24.28 1.00
C PRO A 435 -6.48 -24.21 1.58
N GLU A 436 -5.45 -24.35 0.75
CA GLU A 436 -4.05 -24.32 1.15
C GLU A 436 -3.53 -22.91 1.43
N ALA A 437 -4.18 -21.90 0.85
CA ALA A 437 -3.78 -20.49 1.00
C ALA A 437 -4.02 -19.99 2.43
N CYS A 438 -3.13 -19.13 2.90
CA CYS A 438 -3.23 -18.50 4.21
C CYS A 438 -2.65 -17.09 4.17
N MET A 439 -3.48 -16.11 4.50
CA MET A 439 -3.04 -14.74 4.63
C MET A 439 -2.44 -14.47 6.01
N SER A 440 -3.00 -15.06 7.07
CA SER A 440 -2.59 -14.79 8.46
C SER A 440 -1.11 -15.06 8.71
N THR A 441 -0.52 -16.10 8.11
CA THR A 441 0.90 -16.44 8.30
C THR A 441 1.88 -15.46 7.65
N GLN A 442 1.41 -14.57 6.81
CA GLN A 442 2.21 -13.56 6.11
C GLN A 442 1.66 -12.13 6.26
N PHE A 443 0.61 -11.97 7.03
CA PHE A 443 -0.07 -10.67 7.22
C PHE A 443 0.68 -9.81 8.24
N SER A 444 1.82 -9.26 7.81
CA SER A 444 2.71 -8.47 8.67
C SER A 444 2.03 -7.26 9.28
N HIS A 445 1.13 -6.59 8.57
CA HIS A 445 0.41 -5.42 9.08
C HIS A 445 -0.22 -5.67 10.45
N ILE A 446 -0.95 -6.77 10.61
CA ILE A 446 -1.69 -7.06 11.84
C ILE A 446 -0.93 -7.94 12.83
N PHE A 447 0.15 -8.61 12.42
CA PHE A 447 0.92 -9.48 13.32
C PHE A 447 2.26 -8.88 13.74
N ALA A 448 2.92 -8.09 12.90
CA ALA A 448 4.23 -7.53 13.18
C ALA A 448 4.36 -6.02 12.92
N GLY A 449 3.41 -5.40 12.25
CA GLY A 449 3.52 -4.05 11.69
C GLY A 449 2.77 -2.94 12.42
N GLY A 450 2.08 -3.20 13.51
CA GLY A 450 1.38 -2.15 14.26
C GLY A 450 -0.09 -1.92 13.87
N TYR A 451 -0.64 -2.64 12.89
CA TYR A 451 -2.03 -2.55 12.46
C TYR A 451 -2.97 -3.55 13.14
N ALA A 452 -2.56 -4.16 14.23
CA ALA A 452 -3.44 -5.06 15.00
C ALA A 452 -4.68 -4.29 15.51
N ALA A 453 -5.87 -4.81 15.18
CA ALA A 453 -7.15 -4.11 15.37
C ALA A 453 -7.15 -2.69 14.76
N GLY A 454 -6.48 -2.53 13.64
CA GLY A 454 -6.24 -1.23 13.00
C GLY A 454 -6.27 -1.26 11.47
N TYR A 455 -6.44 -2.40 10.82
CA TYR A 455 -6.41 -2.46 9.36
C TYR A 455 -7.57 -1.70 8.71
N TYR A 456 -8.72 -1.61 9.39
CA TYR A 456 -9.85 -0.77 8.96
C TYR A 456 -9.46 0.68 8.70
N SER A 457 -8.36 1.13 9.29
CA SER A 457 -7.86 2.52 9.19
C SER A 457 -7.67 2.97 7.74
N TYR A 458 -7.31 2.06 6.83
CA TYR A 458 -7.20 2.37 5.40
C TYR A 458 -8.54 2.79 4.79
N LYS A 459 -9.61 2.07 5.09
CA LYS A 459 -10.96 2.43 4.62
C LYS A 459 -11.55 3.62 5.37
N TRP A 460 -11.26 3.71 6.66
CA TRP A 460 -11.63 4.88 7.46
C TRP A 460 -11.03 6.17 6.88
N ALA A 461 -9.73 6.16 6.64
CA ALA A 461 -9.02 7.30 6.06
C ALA A 461 -9.40 7.56 4.60
N GLU A 462 -9.80 6.56 3.84
CA GLU A 462 -10.28 6.70 2.46
C GLU A 462 -11.60 7.48 2.41
N VAL A 463 -12.47 7.29 3.39
CA VAL A 463 -13.66 8.15 3.56
C VAL A 463 -13.24 9.61 3.78
N LEU A 464 -12.24 9.84 4.63
CA LEU A 464 -11.70 11.18 4.89
C LEU A 464 -11.05 11.78 3.64
N ASP A 465 -10.21 11.00 2.93
CA ASP A 465 -9.48 11.50 1.77
C ASP A 465 -10.41 11.85 0.59
N ALA A 466 -11.42 11.04 0.35
CA ALA A 466 -12.40 11.31 -0.70
C ALA A 466 -13.12 12.64 -0.48
N ASP A 467 -13.54 12.90 0.74
CA ASP A 467 -14.18 14.18 1.11
C ASP A 467 -13.19 15.33 1.08
N ALA A 468 -11.98 15.14 1.62
CA ALA A 468 -10.94 16.18 1.63
C ALA A 468 -10.48 16.56 0.22
N PHE A 469 -10.20 15.58 -0.64
CA PHE A 469 -9.76 15.86 -2.01
C PHE A 469 -10.85 16.51 -2.87
N SER A 470 -12.12 16.27 -2.56
CA SER A 470 -13.23 16.97 -3.24
C SER A 470 -13.11 18.49 -3.12
N LEU A 471 -12.54 18.99 -2.02
CA LEU A 471 -12.27 20.43 -1.86
C LEU A 471 -11.17 20.92 -2.80
N PHE A 472 -10.09 20.13 -3.00
CA PHE A 472 -9.07 20.44 -4.01
C PHE A 472 -9.65 20.42 -5.43
N LYS A 473 -10.49 19.45 -5.76
CA LYS A 473 -11.15 19.36 -7.06
C LYS A 473 -12.05 20.59 -7.32
N GLN A 474 -12.78 21.03 -6.32
CA GLN A 474 -13.70 22.16 -6.41
C GLN A 474 -12.96 23.48 -6.61
N LYS A 475 -11.84 23.69 -5.91
CA LYS A 475 -11.10 24.96 -5.89
C LYS A 475 -9.88 24.98 -6.81
N GLY A 476 -9.51 23.85 -7.38
CA GLY A 476 -8.30 23.65 -8.18
C GLY A 476 -7.26 22.79 -7.43
N ILE A 477 -6.74 21.77 -8.09
CA ILE A 477 -5.83 20.80 -7.45
C ILE A 477 -4.50 21.40 -6.97
N PHE A 478 -4.09 22.54 -7.53
CA PHE A 478 -2.90 23.29 -7.11
C PHE A 478 -3.23 24.56 -6.33
N ASN A 479 -4.45 24.68 -5.80
CA ASN A 479 -4.87 25.85 -5.05
C ASN A 479 -4.05 26.03 -3.77
N GLN A 480 -3.39 27.17 -3.64
CA GLN A 480 -2.48 27.48 -2.52
C GLN A 480 -3.21 27.59 -1.18
N GLU A 481 -4.39 28.21 -1.16
CA GLU A 481 -5.17 28.37 0.08
C GLU A 481 -5.59 27.02 0.64
N VAL A 482 -6.06 26.09 -0.21
CA VAL A 482 -6.46 24.75 0.21
C VAL A 482 -5.23 23.97 0.70
N ALA A 483 -4.12 24.03 -0.03
CA ALA A 483 -2.87 23.38 0.36
C ALA A 483 -2.34 23.92 1.69
N ASP A 484 -2.28 25.24 1.87
CA ASP A 484 -1.83 25.87 3.12
C ASP A 484 -2.75 25.54 4.29
N SER A 485 -4.07 25.49 4.06
CA SER A 485 -5.03 25.06 5.08
C SER A 485 -4.81 23.60 5.50
N PHE A 486 -4.56 22.70 4.55
CA PHE A 486 -4.24 21.29 4.83
C PHE A 486 -2.92 21.16 5.61
N ARG A 487 -1.88 21.89 5.20
CA ARG A 487 -0.61 21.94 5.92
C ARG A 487 -0.77 22.45 7.35
N ASN A 488 -1.42 23.61 7.52
CA ASN A 488 -1.49 24.31 8.80
C ASN A 488 -2.46 23.65 9.80
N ASN A 489 -3.53 23.03 9.33
CA ASN A 489 -4.55 22.43 10.19
C ASN A 489 -4.32 20.92 10.42
N ILE A 490 -3.67 20.22 9.50
CA ILE A 490 -3.48 18.76 9.57
C ILE A 490 -2.00 18.39 9.62
N LEU A 491 -1.24 18.65 8.55
CA LEU A 491 0.12 18.12 8.42
C LEU A 491 1.08 18.62 9.50
N SER A 492 0.98 19.88 9.90
CA SER A 492 1.87 20.47 10.91
C SER A 492 1.47 20.15 12.35
N LYS A 493 0.25 19.73 12.57
CA LYS A 493 -0.34 19.57 13.92
C LYS A 493 -0.04 18.24 14.59
N GLY A 494 0.27 17.20 13.80
CA GLY A 494 0.48 15.87 14.37
C GLY A 494 -0.70 15.45 15.26
N GLY A 495 -0.39 14.87 16.42
CA GLY A 495 -1.37 14.43 17.42
C GLY A 495 -1.68 15.46 18.51
N THR A 496 -1.44 16.74 18.28
CA THR A 496 -1.63 17.81 19.29
C THR A 496 -3.08 18.09 19.66
N GLU A 497 -4.01 17.77 18.76
CA GLU A 497 -5.46 17.90 18.97
C GLU A 497 -6.16 16.65 18.43
N HIS A 498 -7.42 16.46 18.83
CA HIS A 498 -8.21 15.34 18.32
C HIS A 498 -8.37 15.44 16.79
N PRO A 499 -8.16 14.36 16.03
CA PRO A 499 -8.15 14.40 14.55
C PRO A 499 -9.41 15.00 13.93
N MET A 500 -10.59 14.74 14.49
CA MET A 500 -11.85 15.31 13.98
C MET A 500 -11.90 16.83 14.12
N VAL A 501 -11.29 17.40 15.15
CA VAL A 501 -11.17 18.86 15.32
C VAL A 501 -10.30 19.45 14.21
N LEU A 502 -9.16 18.83 13.95
CA LEU A 502 -8.24 19.25 12.87
C LEU A 502 -8.91 19.12 11.50
N TYR A 503 -9.59 18.00 11.26
CA TYR A 503 -10.29 17.74 10.01
C TYR A 503 -11.40 18.78 9.74
N LYS A 504 -12.25 19.04 10.72
CA LYS A 504 -13.32 20.06 10.59
C LYS A 504 -12.78 21.47 10.37
N ARG A 505 -11.65 21.78 10.98
CA ARG A 505 -10.98 23.08 10.79
C ARG A 505 -10.50 23.25 9.35
N PHE A 506 -9.99 22.17 8.74
CA PHE A 506 -9.63 22.15 7.33
C PHE A 506 -10.85 22.12 6.41
N ARG A 507 -11.75 21.16 6.63
CA ARG A 507 -12.84 20.85 5.67
C ARG A 507 -14.08 21.71 5.86
N GLY A 508 -14.33 22.20 7.07
CA GLY A 508 -15.53 22.94 7.43
C GLY A 508 -16.73 22.09 7.81
N GLN A 509 -16.60 20.76 7.73
CA GLN A 509 -17.67 19.80 8.03
C GLN A 509 -17.09 18.45 8.43
N GLU A 510 -17.94 17.55 8.97
CA GLU A 510 -17.60 16.15 9.18
C GLU A 510 -17.53 15.41 7.83
N PRO A 511 -16.68 14.37 7.73
CA PRO A 511 -16.61 13.56 6.52
C PRO A 511 -17.89 12.74 6.31
N SER A 512 -18.22 12.48 5.05
CA SER A 512 -19.34 11.61 4.65
C SER A 512 -18.83 10.45 3.82
N ILE A 513 -19.37 9.25 4.03
CA ILE A 513 -19.11 8.08 3.17
C ILE A 513 -19.56 8.32 1.72
N ASP A 514 -20.50 9.21 1.50
CA ASP A 514 -21.06 9.50 0.17
C ASP A 514 -19.99 9.99 -0.81
N ALA A 515 -19.03 10.80 -0.36
CA ALA A 515 -17.95 11.27 -1.22
C ALA A 515 -17.15 10.10 -1.82
N LEU A 516 -16.85 9.07 -1.02
CA LEU A 516 -16.18 7.86 -1.48
C LEU A 516 -17.05 7.05 -2.46
N LEU A 517 -18.32 6.83 -2.12
CA LEU A 517 -19.24 6.08 -2.97
C LEU A 517 -19.45 6.75 -4.33
N ILE A 518 -19.54 8.08 -4.36
CA ILE A 518 -19.65 8.87 -5.60
C ILE A 518 -18.35 8.77 -6.41
N ARG A 519 -17.20 8.96 -5.77
CA ARG A 519 -15.89 8.85 -6.46
C ARG A 519 -15.71 7.49 -7.13
N ASN A 520 -16.18 6.42 -6.50
CA ASN A 520 -16.05 5.06 -7.02
C ASN A 520 -17.23 4.65 -7.94
N GLY A 521 -18.16 5.54 -8.23
CA GLY A 521 -19.30 5.23 -9.12
C GLY A 521 -20.32 4.26 -8.53
N ILE A 522 -20.28 4.00 -7.22
CA ILE A 522 -21.23 3.12 -6.50
C ILE A 522 -22.55 3.84 -6.26
N LYS A 523 -22.47 5.13 -5.98
CA LYS A 523 -23.61 6.05 -5.81
C LYS A 523 -23.56 7.14 -6.88
N LYS A 524 -24.74 7.51 -7.41
CA LYS A 524 -24.87 8.61 -8.38
C LYS A 524 -24.95 9.97 -7.70
#